data_55be0ce5c8744fd2f369e0f294c6b86b
#
_entry.id   55be0ce5c8744fd2f369e0f294c6b86b
#
_cell.length_a   1.000
_cell.length_b   1.000
_cell.length_c   1.000
_cell.angle_alpha   90.00
_cell.angle_beta   90.00
_cell.angle_gamma   90.00
#
_symmetry.space_group_name_H-M   'P 1'
#
loop_
_entity.id
_entity.type
_entity.pdbx_description
1 polymer ?
#
loop_
_entity_poly.entity_id
_entity_poly.type
_entity_poly.pdbx_seq_one_letter_code
_entity_poly.pdbx_strand_id
1 'polypeptide(L)'
;CELSRGLGDVYKRQVAAIREGAEDRCRALVAPLHPADQADLLERLPKPQSAALVRMLGDGLDAEALAYLGETTRDEIVDVMGMAALARQLPDLDTDDAVNIIEELEQDEIDDVLAALPAEDRVLVEEGLAYPDDSAGRMMQREIVTVPSFWTVGQTIDFLRSSEFSDTEFYLIFVVDPARNPIGEVGLGRLLCTPR
;
A
#
# COMPACT_ATOMS: atom_id res chain seq x y z
N CYS A 1 12.81 -5.86 -27.95
CA CYS A 1 11.83 -6.74 -28.59
C CYS A 1 11.66 -8.13 -27.93
N GLU A 2 12.62 -8.61 -27.11
CA GLU A 2 12.48 -9.87 -26.37
C GLU A 2 11.71 -9.69 -25.05
N LEU A 3 11.85 -8.56 -24.38
CA LEU A 3 11.09 -8.21 -23.17
C LEU A 3 9.56 -8.17 -23.41
N SER A 4 9.15 -7.65 -24.57
CA SER A 4 7.72 -7.59 -24.95
C SER A 4 7.09 -8.96 -25.23
N ARG A 5 7.88 -9.96 -25.68
CA ARG A 5 7.38 -11.33 -25.86
C ARG A 5 7.24 -12.07 -24.53
N GLY A 6 8.16 -11.83 -23.59
CA GLY A 6 8.12 -12.43 -22.26
C GLY A 6 6.89 -12.01 -21.44
N LEU A 7 6.57 -10.73 -21.42
CA LEU A 7 5.38 -10.18 -20.71
C LEU A 7 4.07 -10.76 -21.27
N GLY A 8 3.94 -10.87 -22.61
CA GLY A 8 2.74 -11.47 -23.20
C GLY A 8 2.55 -12.94 -22.86
N ASP A 9 3.63 -13.70 -22.68
CA ASP A 9 3.57 -15.12 -22.32
C ASP A 9 3.26 -15.32 -20.81
N VAL A 10 3.75 -14.42 -19.95
CA VAL A 10 3.40 -14.43 -18.52
C VAL A 10 1.90 -14.16 -18.34
N TYR A 11 1.38 -13.11 -18.96
CA TYR A 11 -0.05 -12.78 -18.92
C TYR A 11 -0.94 -13.94 -19.41
N LYS A 12 -0.57 -14.60 -20.51
CA LYS A 12 -1.31 -15.77 -21.01
C LYS A 12 -1.35 -16.93 -20.02
N ARG A 13 -0.25 -17.16 -19.30
CA ARG A 13 -0.17 -18.22 -18.27
C ARG A 13 -1.05 -17.88 -17.08
N GLN A 14 -1.09 -16.61 -16.64
CA GLN A 14 -1.96 -16.12 -15.58
C GLN A 14 -3.43 -16.31 -15.95
N VAL A 15 -3.84 -15.82 -17.12
CA VAL A 15 -5.22 -15.97 -17.62
C VAL A 15 -5.61 -17.46 -17.77
N ALA A 16 -4.71 -18.32 -18.23
CA ALA A 16 -4.97 -19.75 -18.33
C ALA A 16 -5.21 -20.37 -16.94
N ALA A 17 -4.35 -20.05 -15.95
CA ALA A 17 -4.51 -20.54 -14.58
C ALA A 17 -5.83 -20.09 -13.94
N ILE A 18 -6.23 -18.83 -14.18
CA ILE A 18 -7.51 -18.28 -13.69
C ILE A 18 -8.69 -19.04 -14.31
N ARG A 19 -8.68 -19.27 -15.63
CA ARG A 19 -9.75 -20.00 -16.33
C ARG A 19 -9.87 -21.45 -15.91
N GLU A 20 -8.75 -22.07 -15.58
CA GLU A 20 -8.68 -23.44 -15.09
C GLU A 20 -9.10 -23.56 -13.61
N GLY A 21 -9.22 -22.44 -12.88
CA GLY A 21 -9.46 -22.42 -11.44
C GLY A 21 -8.29 -23.01 -10.63
N ALA A 22 -7.08 -22.91 -11.18
CA ALA A 22 -5.87 -23.50 -10.59
C ALA A 22 -5.29 -22.55 -9.52
N GLU A 23 -5.87 -22.59 -8.31
CA GLU A 23 -5.58 -21.64 -7.22
C GLU A 23 -4.09 -21.57 -6.86
N ASP A 24 -3.43 -22.70 -6.60
CA ASP A 24 -2.00 -22.74 -6.27
C ASP A 24 -1.14 -22.13 -7.38
N ARG A 25 -1.53 -22.36 -8.62
CA ARG A 25 -0.83 -21.82 -9.79
C ARG A 25 -1.08 -20.32 -9.95
N CYS A 26 -2.28 -19.84 -9.65
CA CYS A 26 -2.60 -18.42 -9.61
C CYS A 26 -1.75 -17.72 -8.54
N ARG A 27 -1.72 -18.23 -7.32
CA ARG A 27 -0.87 -17.69 -6.24
C ARG A 27 0.59 -17.66 -6.63
N ALA A 28 1.14 -18.75 -7.17
CA ALA A 28 2.53 -18.81 -7.58
C ALA A 28 2.90 -17.84 -8.72
N LEU A 29 1.95 -17.45 -9.57
CA LEU A 29 2.18 -16.55 -10.70
C LEU A 29 1.87 -15.07 -10.39
N VAL A 30 1.04 -14.79 -9.39
CA VAL A 30 0.55 -13.43 -9.12
C VAL A 30 1.14 -12.87 -7.83
N ALA A 31 1.20 -13.63 -6.74
CA ALA A 31 1.72 -13.14 -5.47
C ALA A 31 3.16 -12.58 -5.53
N PRO A 32 4.08 -13.08 -6.38
CA PRO A 32 5.42 -12.50 -6.51
C PRO A 32 5.50 -11.23 -7.36
N LEU A 33 4.39 -10.77 -7.95
CA LEU A 33 4.37 -9.55 -8.77
C LEU A 33 4.45 -8.31 -7.88
N HIS A 34 5.01 -7.24 -8.44
CA HIS A 34 4.88 -5.92 -7.83
C HIS A 34 3.39 -5.53 -7.71
N PRO A 35 2.96 -4.83 -6.65
CA PRO A 35 1.56 -4.42 -6.47
C PRO A 35 0.95 -3.73 -7.69
N ALA A 36 1.67 -2.81 -8.34
CA ALA A 36 1.23 -2.17 -9.58
C ALA A 36 0.99 -3.16 -10.74
N ASP A 37 1.76 -4.25 -10.84
CA ASP A 37 1.56 -5.28 -11.86
C ASP A 37 0.36 -6.18 -11.51
N GLN A 38 0.07 -6.38 -10.22
CA GLN A 38 -1.13 -7.06 -9.76
C GLN A 38 -2.38 -6.24 -10.10
N ALA A 39 -2.35 -4.93 -9.85
CA ALA A 39 -3.41 -3.99 -10.23
C ALA A 39 -3.66 -3.98 -11.75
N ASP A 40 -2.59 -3.84 -12.55
CA ASP A 40 -2.64 -3.90 -14.02
C ASP A 40 -3.29 -5.20 -14.52
N LEU A 41 -2.99 -6.33 -13.87
CA LEU A 41 -3.59 -7.62 -14.21
C LEU A 41 -5.10 -7.62 -13.92
N LEU A 42 -5.51 -7.14 -12.75
CA LEU A 42 -6.93 -7.06 -12.33
C LEU A 42 -7.74 -6.16 -13.26
N GLU A 43 -7.21 -5.01 -13.65
CA GLU A 43 -7.87 -4.07 -14.56
C GLU A 43 -8.04 -4.61 -15.99
N ARG A 44 -7.11 -5.43 -16.47
CA ARG A 44 -7.16 -6.03 -17.81
C ARG A 44 -8.05 -7.25 -17.90
N LEU A 45 -8.39 -7.86 -16.77
CA LEU A 45 -9.25 -9.04 -16.74
C LEU A 45 -10.72 -8.65 -16.88
N PRO A 46 -11.55 -9.46 -17.57
CA PRO A 46 -12.99 -9.34 -17.46
C PRO A 46 -13.46 -9.50 -16.02
N LYS A 47 -14.46 -8.74 -15.56
CA LYS A 47 -15.00 -8.75 -14.20
C LYS A 47 -15.16 -10.14 -13.56
N PRO A 48 -15.73 -11.16 -14.24
CA PRO A 48 -15.83 -12.49 -13.63
C PRO A 48 -14.49 -13.16 -13.36
N GLN A 49 -13.44 -12.81 -14.14
CA GLN A 49 -12.09 -13.38 -13.98
C GLN A 49 -11.29 -12.64 -12.91
N SER A 50 -11.40 -11.31 -12.81
CA SER A 50 -10.80 -10.54 -11.73
C SER A 50 -11.38 -10.95 -10.38
N ALA A 51 -12.71 -11.07 -10.28
CA ALA A 51 -13.38 -11.57 -9.08
C ALA A 51 -12.96 -13.00 -8.69
N ALA A 52 -12.78 -13.89 -9.69
CA ALA A 52 -12.27 -15.24 -9.44
C ALA A 52 -10.82 -15.23 -8.96
N LEU A 53 -9.98 -14.38 -9.54
CA LEU A 53 -8.58 -14.22 -9.13
C LEU A 53 -8.48 -13.73 -7.68
N VAL A 54 -9.22 -12.67 -7.32
CA VAL A 54 -9.24 -12.14 -5.95
C VAL A 54 -9.63 -13.22 -4.93
N ARG A 55 -10.69 -14.00 -5.21
CA ARG A 55 -11.08 -15.11 -4.32
C ARG A 55 -10.02 -16.19 -4.20
N MET A 56 -9.29 -16.48 -5.30
CA MET A 56 -8.21 -17.47 -5.29
C MET A 56 -6.96 -16.98 -4.55
N LEU A 57 -6.66 -15.69 -4.66
CA LEU A 57 -5.53 -15.07 -3.95
C LEU A 57 -5.82 -14.96 -2.45
N GLY A 58 -7.03 -14.53 -2.09
CA GLY A 58 -7.38 -14.21 -0.70
C GLY A 58 -6.39 -13.21 -0.11
N ASP A 59 -5.82 -13.52 1.05
CA ASP A 59 -4.79 -12.69 1.71
C ASP A 59 -3.44 -12.67 0.96
N GLY A 60 -3.32 -13.32 -0.19
CA GLY A 60 -2.16 -13.25 -1.09
C GLY A 60 -2.24 -12.16 -2.16
N LEU A 61 -3.34 -11.39 -2.21
CA LEU A 61 -3.39 -10.13 -2.93
C LEU A 61 -2.65 -9.09 -2.09
N ASP A 62 -1.71 -8.39 -2.71
CA ASP A 62 -0.98 -7.33 -2.04
C ASP A 62 -1.91 -6.15 -1.75
N ALA A 63 -1.90 -5.65 -0.51
CA ALA A 63 -2.73 -4.51 -0.11
C ALA A 63 -2.47 -3.27 -0.96
N GLU A 64 -1.20 -2.98 -1.25
CA GLU A 64 -0.81 -1.85 -2.10
C GLU A 64 -1.41 -1.93 -3.51
N ALA A 65 -1.76 -3.12 -4.01
CA ALA A 65 -2.41 -3.23 -5.31
C ALA A 65 -3.76 -2.49 -5.34
N LEU A 66 -4.46 -2.36 -4.20
CA LEU A 66 -5.71 -1.61 -4.11
C LEU A 66 -5.49 -0.11 -4.37
N ALA A 67 -4.36 0.45 -3.90
CA ALA A 67 -4.01 1.86 -4.12
C ALA A 67 -3.70 2.17 -5.60
N TYR A 68 -3.20 1.19 -6.35
CA TYR A 68 -2.91 1.33 -7.79
C TYR A 68 -4.14 1.11 -8.69
N LEU A 69 -5.26 0.59 -8.17
CA LEU A 69 -6.47 0.38 -8.96
C LEU A 69 -7.21 1.71 -9.20
N GLY A 70 -7.81 1.85 -10.39
CA GLY A 70 -8.79 2.91 -10.61
C GLY A 70 -10.06 2.66 -9.80
N GLU A 71 -10.73 3.73 -9.35
CA GLU A 71 -11.90 3.76 -8.47
C GLU A 71 -12.92 2.65 -8.76
N THR A 72 -13.44 2.59 -9.99
CA THR A 72 -14.44 1.59 -10.38
C THR A 72 -13.98 0.14 -10.21
N THR A 73 -12.72 -0.16 -10.51
CA THR A 73 -12.18 -1.53 -10.37
C THR A 73 -11.93 -1.83 -8.90
N ARG A 74 -11.46 -0.84 -8.13
CA ARG A 74 -11.24 -0.95 -6.69
C ARG A 74 -12.53 -1.30 -5.96
N ASP A 75 -13.63 -0.57 -6.22
CA ASP A 75 -14.93 -0.86 -5.64
C ASP A 75 -15.37 -2.30 -5.89
N GLU A 76 -15.26 -2.75 -7.16
CA GLU A 76 -15.62 -4.11 -7.53
C GLU A 76 -14.75 -5.17 -6.82
N ILE A 77 -13.48 -4.88 -6.59
CA ILE A 77 -12.56 -5.78 -5.89
C ILE A 77 -12.87 -5.79 -4.39
N VAL A 78 -13.12 -4.64 -3.79
CA VAL A 78 -13.51 -4.50 -2.38
C VAL A 78 -14.82 -5.24 -2.09
N ASP A 79 -15.83 -5.11 -2.97
CA ASP A 79 -17.07 -5.89 -2.89
C ASP A 79 -16.82 -7.39 -2.89
N VAL A 80 -15.90 -7.86 -3.72
CA VAL A 80 -15.54 -9.28 -3.83
C VAL A 80 -14.79 -9.78 -2.61
N MET A 81 -13.93 -8.96 -2.02
CA MET A 81 -13.14 -9.26 -0.82
C MET A 81 -14.01 -9.26 0.43
N GLY A 82 -14.89 -8.27 0.53
CA GLY A 82 -15.71 -7.96 1.70
C GLY A 82 -14.95 -7.20 2.79
N MET A 83 -15.69 -6.42 3.59
CA MET A 83 -15.16 -5.48 4.58
C MET A 83 -14.18 -6.10 5.60
N ALA A 84 -14.44 -7.34 6.02
CA ALA A 84 -13.55 -8.03 6.96
C ALA A 84 -12.18 -8.41 6.36
N ALA A 85 -12.10 -8.66 5.05
CA ALA A 85 -10.83 -8.89 4.37
C ALA A 85 -10.10 -7.56 4.12
N LEU A 86 -10.81 -6.53 3.71
CA LEU A 86 -10.28 -5.18 3.56
C LEU A 86 -9.64 -4.69 4.87
N ALA A 87 -10.37 -4.77 5.99
CA ALA A 87 -9.87 -4.33 7.31
C ALA A 87 -8.59 -5.06 7.77
N ARG A 88 -8.34 -6.28 7.29
CA ARG A 88 -7.08 -7.00 7.58
C ARG A 88 -5.91 -6.52 6.75
N GLN A 89 -6.17 -5.97 5.57
CA GLN A 89 -5.12 -5.52 4.64
C GLN A 89 -4.77 -4.03 4.83
N LEU A 90 -5.70 -3.21 5.30
CA LEU A 90 -5.48 -1.78 5.51
C LEU A 90 -4.26 -1.42 6.37
N PRO A 91 -3.90 -2.17 7.44
CA PRO A 91 -2.69 -1.91 8.21
C PRO A 91 -1.36 -2.07 7.45
N ASP A 92 -1.39 -2.75 6.31
CA ASP A 92 -0.22 -2.94 5.44
C ASP A 92 -0.07 -1.80 4.41
N LEU A 93 -1.02 -0.84 4.38
CA LEU A 93 -0.99 0.34 3.52
C LEU A 93 -0.45 1.57 4.24
N ASP A 94 0.09 2.51 3.46
CA ASP A 94 0.32 3.88 3.95
C ASP A 94 -1.01 4.53 4.37
N THR A 95 -0.97 5.39 5.40
CA THR A 95 -2.19 5.94 6.00
C THR A 95 -3.06 6.73 5.01
N ASP A 96 -2.46 7.47 4.10
CA ASP A 96 -3.17 8.23 3.06
C ASP A 96 -3.88 7.30 2.04
N ASP A 97 -3.27 6.19 1.65
CA ASP A 97 -3.89 5.19 0.79
C ASP A 97 -5.05 4.49 1.50
N ALA A 98 -4.88 4.12 2.76
CA ALA A 98 -5.95 3.55 3.57
C ALA A 98 -7.15 4.49 3.70
N VAL A 99 -6.91 5.79 3.96
CA VAL A 99 -7.95 6.83 4.02
C VAL A 99 -8.66 6.98 2.67
N ASN A 100 -7.90 7.04 1.57
CA ASN A 100 -8.45 7.18 0.22
C ASN A 100 -9.34 5.99 -0.19
N ILE A 101 -9.03 4.78 0.27
CA ILE A 101 -9.87 3.61 0.01
C ILE A 101 -11.15 3.65 0.84
N ILE A 102 -11.03 4.00 2.13
CA ILE A 102 -12.15 3.99 3.06
C ILE A 102 -13.16 5.10 2.75
N GLU A 103 -12.70 6.29 2.33
CA GLU A 103 -13.60 7.43 2.04
C GLU A 103 -14.56 7.19 0.86
N GLU A 104 -14.26 6.22 0.00
CA GLU A 104 -15.11 5.84 -1.13
C GLU A 104 -16.23 4.87 -0.74
N LEU A 105 -16.19 4.29 0.47
CA LEU A 105 -17.18 3.33 0.97
C LEU A 105 -18.47 4.02 1.47
N GLU A 106 -19.56 3.26 1.51
CA GLU A 106 -20.78 3.70 2.18
C GLU A 106 -20.57 3.81 3.71
N GLN A 107 -21.33 4.68 4.39
CA GLN A 107 -21.09 5.00 5.81
C GLN A 107 -21.15 3.78 6.74
N ASP A 108 -22.04 2.82 6.48
CA ASP A 108 -22.17 1.58 7.24
C ASP A 108 -20.97 0.63 7.00
N GLU A 109 -20.41 0.64 5.81
CA GLU A 109 -19.18 -0.11 5.47
C GLU A 109 -17.95 0.51 6.14
N ILE A 110 -17.86 1.85 6.16
CA ILE A 110 -16.82 2.58 6.93
C ILE A 110 -16.85 2.17 8.40
N ASP A 111 -18.04 2.19 9.01
CA ASP A 111 -18.21 1.84 10.42
C ASP A 111 -17.79 0.38 10.68
N ASP A 112 -18.12 -0.55 9.79
CA ASP A 112 -17.73 -1.96 9.88
C ASP A 112 -16.21 -2.16 9.74
N VAL A 113 -15.58 -1.49 8.79
CA VAL A 113 -14.13 -1.54 8.57
C VAL A 113 -13.40 -0.96 9.78
N LEU A 114 -13.77 0.25 10.24
CA LEU A 114 -13.14 0.89 11.41
C LEU A 114 -13.30 0.06 12.68
N ALA A 115 -14.44 -0.61 12.86
CA ALA A 115 -14.64 -1.50 14.00
C ALA A 115 -13.73 -2.75 13.97
N ALA A 116 -13.35 -3.20 12.78
CA ALA A 116 -12.50 -4.37 12.58
C ALA A 116 -11.00 -4.06 12.59
N LEU A 117 -10.59 -2.79 12.40
CA LEU A 117 -9.19 -2.35 12.44
C LEU A 117 -8.58 -2.49 13.85
N PRO A 118 -7.26 -2.79 13.94
CA PRO A 118 -6.49 -2.60 15.15
C PRO A 118 -6.63 -1.18 15.70
N ALA A 119 -6.58 -1.01 17.03
CA ALA A 119 -6.87 0.28 17.64
C ALA A 119 -5.90 1.40 17.25
N GLU A 120 -4.64 1.07 16.99
CA GLU A 120 -3.60 2.02 16.54
C GLU A 120 -3.87 2.52 15.11
N ASP A 121 -4.16 1.63 14.19
CA ASP A 121 -4.44 1.97 12.78
C ASP A 121 -5.76 2.72 12.65
N ARG A 122 -6.78 2.30 13.41
CA ARG A 122 -8.07 3.00 13.43
C ARG A 122 -7.93 4.47 13.81
N VAL A 123 -7.12 4.81 14.83
CA VAL A 123 -6.89 6.19 15.24
C VAL A 123 -6.29 7.01 14.09
N LEU A 124 -5.33 6.46 13.37
CA LEU A 124 -4.68 7.15 12.25
C LEU A 124 -5.65 7.39 11.09
N VAL A 125 -6.46 6.39 10.76
CA VAL A 125 -7.50 6.50 9.72
C VAL A 125 -8.59 7.49 10.13
N GLU A 126 -9.11 7.42 11.36
CA GLU A 126 -10.12 8.38 11.87
C GLU A 126 -9.58 9.82 11.86
N GLU A 127 -8.31 10.03 12.22
CA GLU A 127 -7.67 11.35 12.12
C GLU A 127 -7.58 11.82 10.66
N GLY A 128 -7.23 10.94 9.73
CA GLY A 128 -7.21 11.23 8.30
C GLY A 128 -8.59 11.63 7.79
N LEU A 129 -9.62 10.82 8.09
CA LEU A 129 -11.01 11.07 7.71
C LEU A 129 -11.61 12.34 8.34
N ALA A 130 -11.05 12.84 9.44
CA ALA A 130 -11.52 14.08 10.09
C ALA A 130 -11.10 15.36 9.33
N TYR A 131 -10.13 15.29 8.42
CA TYR A 131 -9.78 16.43 7.58
C TYR A 131 -10.81 16.64 6.47
N PRO A 132 -11.02 17.89 5.98
CA PRO A 132 -11.85 18.14 4.80
C PRO A 132 -11.32 17.40 3.57
N ASP A 133 -12.21 16.89 2.72
CA ASP A 133 -11.87 16.04 1.57
C ASP A 133 -10.84 16.66 0.60
N ASP A 134 -10.90 17.97 0.37
CA ASP A 134 -9.98 18.73 -0.51
C ASP A 134 -8.81 19.37 0.24
N SER A 135 -8.50 18.93 1.45
CA SER A 135 -7.39 19.49 2.23
C SER A 135 -6.11 18.67 2.05
N ALA A 136 -4.96 19.33 2.18
CA ALA A 136 -3.67 18.63 2.23
C ALA A 136 -3.57 17.64 3.41
N GLY A 137 -4.35 17.86 4.49
CA GLY A 137 -4.41 16.96 5.62
C GLY A 137 -4.98 15.58 5.27
N ARG A 138 -5.96 15.54 4.33
CA ARG A 138 -6.56 14.30 3.84
C ARG A 138 -5.55 13.42 3.09
N MET A 139 -4.60 14.02 2.38
CA MET A 139 -3.57 13.37 1.58
C MET A 139 -2.24 13.21 2.33
N MET A 140 -2.26 13.30 3.66
CA MET A 140 -1.05 13.33 4.46
C MET A 140 -0.64 11.92 4.88
N GLN A 141 0.51 11.47 4.35
CA GLN A 141 1.17 10.25 4.80
C GLN A 141 1.72 10.42 6.23
N ARG A 142 1.57 9.42 7.06
CA ARG A 142 2.07 9.40 8.45
C ARG A 142 3.37 8.62 8.62
N GLU A 143 3.68 7.76 7.68
CA GLU A 143 4.85 6.88 7.64
C GLU A 143 6.10 7.67 7.20
N ILE A 144 6.51 8.63 8.04
CA ILE A 144 7.65 9.51 7.77
C ILE A 144 8.84 9.23 8.69
N VAL A 145 10.03 9.27 8.13
CA VAL A 145 11.27 9.14 8.89
C VAL A 145 11.70 10.51 9.44
N THR A 146 11.75 10.62 10.77
CA THR A 146 12.19 11.85 11.45
C THR A 146 13.43 11.59 12.31
N VAL A 147 14.36 12.56 12.30
CA VAL A 147 15.59 12.50 13.13
C VAL A 147 15.83 13.83 13.84
N PRO A 148 16.39 13.82 15.07
CA PRO A 148 16.75 15.05 15.76
C PRO A 148 17.91 15.79 15.07
N SER A 149 17.89 17.12 15.14
CA SER A 149 18.90 17.99 14.51
C SER A 149 20.32 17.83 15.07
N PHE A 150 20.47 17.22 16.25
CA PHE A 150 21.77 17.00 16.89
C PHE A 150 22.43 15.64 16.55
N TRP A 151 21.76 14.79 15.76
CA TRP A 151 22.33 13.52 15.33
C TRP A 151 23.40 13.71 14.27
N THR A 152 24.43 12.88 14.31
CA THR A 152 25.42 12.75 13.24
C THR A 152 24.85 11.88 12.11
N VAL A 153 25.48 11.97 10.94
CA VAL A 153 25.18 11.09 9.80
C VAL A 153 25.27 9.60 10.22
N GLY A 154 26.30 9.25 10.99
CA GLY A 154 26.47 7.90 11.48
C GLY A 154 25.31 7.41 12.35
N GLN A 155 24.87 8.23 13.29
CA GLN A 155 23.71 7.91 14.15
C GLN A 155 22.43 7.76 13.33
N THR A 156 22.21 8.63 12.36
CA THR A 156 21.05 8.53 11.45
C THR A 156 21.09 7.23 10.65
N ILE A 157 22.24 6.86 10.07
CA ILE A 157 22.36 5.60 9.32
C ILE A 157 22.13 4.38 10.21
N ASP A 158 22.65 4.39 11.45
CA ASP A 158 22.50 3.27 12.37
C ASP A 158 21.02 3.13 12.82
N PHE A 159 20.31 4.24 12.99
CA PHE A 159 18.86 4.28 13.26
C PHE A 159 18.02 3.71 12.10
N LEU A 160 18.32 4.13 10.86
CA LEU A 160 17.62 3.65 9.66
C LEU A 160 17.81 2.14 9.40
N ARG A 161 18.86 1.55 9.97
CA ARG A 161 19.11 0.10 9.91
C ARG A 161 18.37 -0.68 10.98
N SER A 162 17.68 -0.02 11.88
CA SER A 162 16.81 -0.70 12.83
C SER A 162 15.60 -1.33 12.10
N SER A 163 15.01 -2.35 12.71
CA SER A 163 13.91 -3.11 12.12
C SER A 163 12.62 -2.29 11.93
N GLU A 164 12.52 -1.10 12.53
CA GLU A 164 11.33 -0.24 12.43
C GLU A 164 11.07 0.30 11.00
N PHE A 165 12.09 0.31 10.14
CA PHE A 165 12.00 0.87 8.78
C PHE A 165 12.27 -0.17 7.69
N SER A 166 12.21 -1.46 8.01
CA SER A 166 12.51 -2.53 7.04
C SER A 166 11.52 -2.57 5.88
N ASP A 167 10.29 -2.18 6.16
CA ASP A 167 9.16 -2.29 5.23
C ASP A 167 8.64 -0.90 4.78
N THR A 168 9.33 0.20 5.18
CA THR A 168 8.96 1.56 4.82
C THR A 168 9.78 2.05 3.64
N GLU A 169 9.16 2.41 2.55
CA GLU A 169 9.79 3.10 1.43
C GLU A 169 9.91 4.60 1.72
N PHE A 170 11.14 5.14 1.77
CA PHE A 170 11.36 6.56 1.96
C PHE A 170 12.56 7.07 1.15
N TYR A 171 12.47 8.31 0.71
CA TYR A 171 13.52 9.00 -0.05
C TYR A 171 14.06 10.23 0.69
N LEU A 172 13.27 10.75 1.64
CA LEU A 172 13.56 11.92 2.44
C LEU A 172 13.52 11.58 3.92
N ILE A 173 14.38 12.24 4.69
CA ILE A 173 14.44 12.16 6.13
C ILE A 173 14.22 13.57 6.66
N PHE A 174 13.21 13.75 7.49
CA PHE A 174 12.90 15.05 8.07
C PHE A 174 13.70 15.27 9.35
N VAL A 175 14.35 16.44 9.44
CA VAL A 175 15.07 16.87 10.63
C VAL A 175 14.14 17.69 11.49
N VAL A 176 13.97 17.29 12.75
CA VAL A 176 13.04 17.96 13.67
C VAL A 176 13.75 18.56 14.88
N ASP A 177 13.15 19.61 15.43
CA ASP A 177 13.54 20.19 16.72
C ASP A 177 12.98 19.36 17.90
N PRO A 178 13.35 19.68 19.17
CA PRO A 178 12.81 18.97 20.34
C PRO A 178 11.28 19.06 20.51
N ALA A 179 10.63 20.06 19.89
CA ALA A 179 9.17 20.18 19.86
C ALA A 179 8.53 19.42 18.67
N ARG A 180 9.35 18.64 17.91
CA ARG A 180 8.98 17.90 16.70
C ARG A 180 8.54 18.78 15.52
N ASN A 181 8.91 20.06 15.49
CA ASN A 181 8.70 20.88 14.30
C ASN A 181 9.75 20.54 13.25
N PRO A 182 9.39 20.41 11.97
CA PRO A 182 10.34 20.18 10.89
C PRO A 182 11.20 21.44 10.69
N ILE A 183 12.53 21.29 10.74
CA ILE A 183 13.50 22.37 10.56
C ILE A 183 14.40 22.14 9.33
N GLY A 184 14.30 21.01 8.68
CA GLY A 184 15.01 20.67 7.47
C GLY A 184 14.72 19.28 6.96
N GLU A 185 15.28 18.94 5.82
CA GLU A 185 15.19 17.63 5.21
C GLU A 185 16.54 17.18 4.64
N VAL A 186 16.74 15.86 4.57
CA VAL A 186 17.93 15.25 3.97
C VAL A 186 17.51 14.11 3.06
N GLY A 187 17.86 14.21 1.78
CA GLY A 187 17.68 13.10 0.84
C GLY A 187 18.57 11.91 1.18
N LEU A 188 18.02 10.69 1.09
CA LEU A 188 18.71 9.44 1.40
C LEU A 188 20.05 9.32 0.64
N GLY A 189 20.05 9.66 -0.66
CA GLY A 189 21.28 9.63 -1.46
C GLY A 189 22.36 10.58 -0.93
N ARG A 190 21.99 11.77 -0.45
CA ARG A 190 22.93 12.73 0.15
C ARG A 190 23.47 12.22 1.48
N LEU A 191 22.62 11.62 2.31
CA LEU A 191 23.03 11.02 3.58
C LEU A 191 24.08 9.93 3.36
N LEU A 192 23.86 9.02 2.41
CA LEU A 192 24.76 7.91 2.11
C LEU A 192 26.12 8.37 1.54
N CYS A 193 26.16 9.50 0.83
CA CYS A 193 27.39 10.08 0.26
C CYS A 193 28.15 11.00 1.22
N THR A 194 27.61 11.28 2.42
CA THR A 194 28.24 12.16 3.41
C THR A 194 29.05 11.35 4.41
N PRO A 195 30.27 11.78 4.80
CA PRO A 195 31.04 11.10 5.84
C PRO A 195 30.26 10.99 7.16
N ARG A 196 30.50 9.88 7.89
CA ARG A 196 29.80 9.61 9.17
C ARG A 196 30.19 10.59 10.26
#